data_3f087691206bbee67906f332b74b4acb
#
_entry.id   3f087691206bbee67906f332b74b4acb
#
_cell.length_a   1.000
_cell.length_b   1.000
_cell.length_c   1.000
_cell.angle_alpha   90.00
_cell.angle_beta   90.00
_cell.angle_gamma   90.00
#
_symmetry.space_group_name_H-M   'P 1'
#
loop_
_entity.id
_entity.type
_entity.pdbx_description
1 polymer ?
#
loop_
_entity_poly.entity_id
_entity_poly.type
_entity_poly.pdbx_seq_one_letter_code
_entity_poly.pdbx_strand_id
1 'polypeptide(L)'
;MPQRLEIGDERTNRLVPSVASADEISVDVTLTGEVPAWRAATGYMLFGADRSLEFAWLPSVPQGTVAIRYTVGGDEHETTGVGYHDHNWGNVGLMKVVHDWYWARGQAGPYSVIASYVTATKSYGSEPIPIFMLARDNVVIGDHPTKVTFEREGIYTDDATGKPVARETSYLYQDGDDRYAVSLTRRRDLTRSRMIDSVKGLKHIAARLARFDGAYLRFAGDIEVSHHHGGELVDTYADEALWELMYFGHAARDDIRGET
;
A
#
# COMPACT_ATOMS: atom_id res chain seq x y z
N MET A 1 -9.22 -0.68 24.96
CA MET A 1 -10.63 -1.12 24.87
C MET A 1 -10.92 -1.52 23.44
N PRO A 2 -11.77 -2.51 23.18
CA PRO A 2 -12.00 -2.98 21.85
C PRO A 2 -12.74 -1.92 21.02
N GLN A 3 -12.15 -1.55 19.90
CA GLN A 3 -12.87 -0.82 18.84
C GLN A 3 -13.91 -1.79 18.26
N ARG A 4 -15.15 -1.38 18.18
CA ARG A 4 -16.19 -2.14 17.52
C ARG A 4 -16.30 -1.66 16.08
N LEU A 5 -15.93 -2.51 15.15
CA LEU A 5 -16.21 -2.32 13.73
C LEU A 5 -17.60 -2.89 13.46
N GLU A 6 -18.55 -2.05 13.09
CA GLU A 6 -19.82 -2.50 12.52
C GLU A 6 -19.67 -2.51 10.99
N ILE A 7 -19.67 -3.71 10.42
CA ILE A 7 -19.71 -3.91 8.99
C ILE A 7 -21.19 -3.87 8.60
N GLY A 8 -21.59 -2.83 7.88
CA GLY A 8 -22.92 -2.72 7.29
C GLY A 8 -23.12 -3.68 6.14
N ASP A 9 -23.85 -3.27 5.12
CA ASP A 9 -23.89 -4.00 3.85
C ASP A 9 -22.49 -4.07 3.21
N GLU A 10 -22.30 -4.87 2.19
CA GLU A 10 -21.00 -5.17 1.58
C GLU A 10 -20.18 -3.94 1.13
N ARG A 11 -20.71 -2.73 1.26
CA ARG A 11 -20.12 -1.47 0.78
C ARG A 11 -19.91 -0.41 1.85
N THR A 12 -20.39 -0.62 3.07
CA THR A 12 -20.34 0.41 4.13
C THR A 12 -19.68 -0.13 5.39
N ASN A 13 -18.59 0.49 5.80
CA ASN A 13 -17.91 0.20 7.06
C ASN A 13 -18.06 1.42 7.99
N ARG A 14 -18.56 1.21 9.20
CA ARG A 14 -18.69 2.24 10.22
C ARG A 14 -17.82 1.92 11.42
N LEU A 15 -16.91 2.84 11.75
CA LEU A 15 -16.12 2.80 12.98
C LEU A 15 -16.83 3.63 14.04
N VAL A 16 -17.26 3.01 15.13
CA VAL A 16 -17.85 3.70 16.27
C VAL A 16 -16.88 3.59 17.45
N PRO A 17 -16.24 4.67 17.90
CA PRO A 17 -15.42 4.66 19.09
C PRO A 17 -16.28 4.46 20.33
N SER A 18 -15.80 3.67 21.27
CA SER A 18 -16.61 3.22 22.41
C SER A 18 -16.33 3.90 23.75
N VAL A 19 -15.41 4.87 23.85
CA VAL A 19 -15.12 5.56 25.13
C VAL A 19 -14.54 6.95 24.95
N ALA A 20 -15.05 7.84 25.74
CA ALA A 20 -14.62 9.20 25.98
C ALA A 20 -13.76 9.31 27.25
N SER A 21 -12.68 10.07 27.21
CA SER A 21 -11.95 10.58 28.38
C SER A 21 -11.89 12.12 28.35
N ALA A 22 -11.49 12.79 29.40
CA ALA A 22 -11.63 14.25 29.54
C ALA A 22 -10.82 15.11 28.53
N ASP A 23 -9.94 14.48 27.72
CA ASP A 23 -9.21 15.14 26.61
C ASP A 23 -9.76 14.63 25.25
N GLU A 24 -11.07 14.60 25.09
CA GLU A 24 -11.76 13.74 24.17
C GLU A 24 -11.67 14.11 22.73
N ILE A 25 -11.21 13.12 21.94
CA ILE A 25 -11.51 13.03 20.53
C ILE A 25 -12.49 11.87 20.33
N SER A 26 -13.70 12.16 19.82
CA SER A 26 -14.62 11.16 19.31
C SER A 26 -14.70 11.26 17.80
N VAL A 27 -14.81 10.13 17.11
CA VAL A 27 -14.87 10.10 15.63
C VAL A 27 -15.92 9.08 15.20
N ASP A 28 -16.85 9.51 14.36
CA ASP A 28 -17.78 8.64 13.63
C ASP A 28 -17.40 8.75 12.14
N VAL A 29 -17.07 7.62 11.52
CA VAL A 29 -16.61 7.55 10.14
C VAL A 29 -17.51 6.60 9.36
N THR A 30 -18.11 7.10 8.28
CA THR A 30 -18.81 6.28 7.31
C THR A 30 -18.01 6.26 6.01
N LEU A 31 -17.53 5.09 5.63
CA LEU A 31 -16.83 4.85 4.37
C LEU A 31 -17.76 4.06 3.43
N THR A 32 -18.10 4.66 2.30
CA THR A 32 -18.93 4.06 1.26
C THR A 32 -18.07 3.68 0.07
N GLY A 33 -18.00 2.38 -0.25
CA GLY A 33 -17.21 1.89 -1.38
C GLY A 33 -17.80 2.30 -2.72
N GLU A 34 -16.94 2.78 -3.61
CA GLU A 34 -17.25 3.10 -5.01
C GLU A 34 -16.73 2.01 -5.93
N VAL A 35 -15.48 1.61 -5.76
CA VAL A 35 -14.91 0.43 -6.42
C VAL A 35 -15.28 -0.82 -5.62
N PRO A 36 -15.72 -1.92 -6.26
CA PRO A 36 -16.05 -3.17 -5.57
C PRO A 36 -14.89 -3.71 -4.74
N ALA A 37 -15.21 -4.45 -3.67
CA ALA A 37 -14.20 -5.19 -2.91
C ALA A 37 -13.37 -6.07 -3.86
N TRP A 38 -12.05 -5.99 -3.73
CA TRP A 38 -11.14 -6.65 -4.65
C TRP A 38 -10.04 -7.40 -3.89
N ARG A 39 -9.51 -8.41 -4.52
CA ARG A 39 -8.31 -9.12 -4.07
C ARG A 39 -7.53 -9.64 -5.27
N ALA A 40 -6.21 -9.54 -5.19
CA ALA A 40 -5.34 -10.04 -6.24
C ALA A 40 -5.46 -11.56 -6.38
N ALA A 41 -5.84 -12.04 -7.55
CA ALA A 41 -6.03 -13.47 -7.85
C ALA A 41 -6.86 -14.20 -6.76
N THR A 42 -6.23 -15.08 -5.96
CA THR A 42 -6.89 -15.78 -4.85
C THR A 42 -6.99 -14.94 -3.57
N GLY A 43 -6.28 -13.81 -3.51
CA GLY A 43 -6.10 -12.99 -2.31
C GLY A 43 -4.96 -13.47 -1.42
N TYR A 44 -4.29 -14.58 -1.77
CA TYR A 44 -3.20 -15.17 -0.99
C TYR A 44 -1.87 -15.08 -1.71
N MET A 45 -0.85 -14.64 -1.00
CA MET A 45 0.56 -14.84 -1.33
C MET A 45 1.04 -16.10 -0.62
N LEU A 46 1.53 -17.08 -1.37
CA LEU A 46 1.91 -18.38 -0.86
C LEU A 46 3.44 -18.54 -0.93
N PHE A 47 4.05 -18.93 0.18
CA PHE A 47 5.49 -19.07 0.32
C PHE A 47 5.89 -20.52 0.67
N GLY A 48 7.11 -20.87 0.28
CA GLY A 48 7.64 -22.21 0.48
C GLY A 48 7.34 -23.16 -0.67
N ALA A 49 8.15 -24.21 -0.82
CA ALA A 49 8.00 -25.21 -1.89
C ALA A 49 6.66 -25.98 -1.79
N ASP A 50 6.17 -26.14 -0.58
CA ASP A 50 4.88 -26.79 -0.26
C ASP A 50 3.70 -25.80 -0.22
N ARG A 51 3.98 -24.49 -0.40
CA ARG A 51 2.97 -23.43 -0.36
C ARG A 51 2.15 -23.40 0.94
N SER A 52 2.74 -23.85 2.04
CA SER A 52 2.05 -23.96 3.34
C SER A 52 2.04 -22.66 4.13
N LEU A 53 2.90 -21.70 3.81
CA LEU A 53 2.95 -20.39 4.44
C LEU A 53 2.18 -19.40 3.59
N GLU A 54 1.28 -18.66 4.23
CA GLU A 54 0.39 -17.76 3.54
C GLU A 54 0.27 -16.41 4.22
N PHE A 55 0.13 -15.37 3.40
CA PHE A 55 -0.31 -14.05 3.78
C PHE A 55 -1.38 -13.60 2.79
N ALA A 56 -2.48 -13.09 3.30
CA ALA A 56 -3.62 -12.65 2.51
C ALA A 56 -3.86 -11.16 2.66
N TRP A 57 -4.36 -10.56 1.59
CA TRP A 57 -4.71 -9.15 1.53
C TRP A 57 -6.02 -8.95 0.77
N LEU A 58 -6.95 -8.26 1.42
CA LEU A 58 -8.27 -7.93 0.88
C LEU A 58 -8.51 -6.42 0.99
N PRO A 59 -8.31 -5.61 -0.03
CA PRO A 59 -8.91 -4.30 -0.17
C PRO A 59 -10.43 -4.41 -0.24
N SER A 60 -11.09 -4.30 0.92
CA SER A 60 -12.56 -4.39 1.00
C SER A 60 -13.24 -3.12 0.51
N VAL A 61 -12.57 -1.98 0.60
CA VAL A 61 -12.93 -0.72 -0.05
C VAL A 61 -11.69 -0.16 -0.75
N PRO A 62 -11.45 -0.53 -2.02
CA PRO A 62 -10.30 -0.05 -2.80
C PRO A 62 -10.30 1.47 -2.97
N GLN A 63 -11.46 2.03 -3.18
CA GLN A 63 -11.73 3.46 -3.30
C GLN A 63 -13.17 3.73 -2.86
N GLY A 64 -13.39 4.79 -2.09
CA GLY A 64 -14.71 5.18 -1.65
C GLY A 64 -14.75 6.60 -1.11
N THR A 65 -15.96 7.08 -0.87
CA THR A 65 -16.22 8.35 -0.21
C THR A 65 -16.30 8.17 1.31
N VAL A 66 -15.80 9.15 2.04
CA VAL A 66 -15.83 9.17 3.51
C VAL A 66 -16.63 10.36 4.00
N ALA A 67 -17.56 10.12 4.91
CA ALA A 67 -18.18 11.13 5.75
C ALA A 67 -17.68 10.97 7.19
N ILE A 68 -17.19 12.03 7.77
CA ILE A 68 -16.61 12.03 9.12
C ILE A 68 -17.33 13.08 9.96
N ARG A 69 -17.81 12.65 11.12
CA ARG A 69 -18.19 13.53 12.22
C ARG A 69 -17.23 13.29 13.38
N TYR A 70 -16.67 14.36 13.93
CA TYR A 70 -15.73 14.23 15.04
C TYR A 70 -15.87 15.37 16.02
N THR A 71 -15.49 15.11 17.26
CA THR A 71 -15.47 16.09 18.36
C THR A 71 -14.06 16.21 18.90
N VAL A 72 -13.59 17.45 19.05
CA VAL A 72 -12.29 17.76 19.67
C VAL A 72 -12.51 18.85 20.72
N GLY A 73 -12.17 18.57 21.98
CA GLY A 73 -12.31 19.54 23.07
C GLY A 73 -13.76 20.01 23.31
N GLY A 74 -14.76 19.21 22.89
CA GLY A 74 -16.18 19.55 22.99
C GLY A 74 -16.77 20.21 21.74
N ASP A 75 -15.95 20.62 20.78
CA ASP A 75 -16.40 21.20 19.51
C ASP A 75 -16.66 20.11 18.46
N GLU A 76 -17.85 20.14 17.85
CA GLU A 76 -18.24 19.20 16.80
C GLU A 76 -17.86 19.72 15.42
N HIS A 77 -17.35 18.79 14.60
CA HIS A 77 -16.92 19.04 13.23
C HIS A 77 -17.45 17.97 12.28
N GLU A 78 -17.72 18.36 11.04
CA GLU A 78 -18.06 17.44 9.96
C GLU A 78 -17.14 17.71 8.76
N THR A 79 -16.72 16.64 8.08
CA THR A 79 -15.93 16.72 6.85
C THR A 79 -16.19 15.52 5.96
N THR A 80 -15.82 15.65 4.70
CA THR A 80 -15.89 14.58 3.70
C THR A 80 -14.51 14.39 3.05
N GLY A 81 -14.31 13.24 2.43
CA GLY A 81 -13.06 12.95 1.73
C GLY A 81 -13.12 11.64 0.99
N VAL A 82 -11.96 11.16 0.60
CA VAL A 82 -11.78 9.83 0.00
C VAL A 82 -11.17 8.87 1.00
N GLY A 83 -11.54 7.61 0.89
CA GLY A 83 -11.10 6.60 1.84
C GLY A 83 -10.78 5.26 1.20
N TYR A 84 -10.10 4.46 2.00
CA TYR A 84 -9.64 3.13 1.68
C TYR A 84 -9.73 2.24 2.92
N HIS A 85 -10.09 0.99 2.73
CA HIS A 85 -10.04 -0.01 3.80
C HIS A 85 -9.56 -1.34 3.25
N ASP A 86 -8.64 -1.97 3.98
CA ASP A 86 -8.20 -3.33 3.70
C ASP A 86 -8.19 -4.19 4.97
N HIS A 87 -8.03 -5.48 4.76
CA HIS A 87 -7.83 -6.46 5.80
C HIS A 87 -6.74 -7.45 5.39
N ASN A 88 -5.84 -7.73 6.33
CA ASN A 88 -4.73 -8.63 6.15
C ASN A 88 -4.78 -9.76 7.19
N TRP A 89 -4.47 -10.99 6.77
CA TRP A 89 -4.33 -12.14 7.65
C TRP A 89 -3.31 -13.13 7.09
N GLY A 90 -2.91 -14.11 7.88
CA GLY A 90 -1.98 -15.15 7.47
C GLY A 90 -1.57 -16.05 8.62
N ASN A 91 -0.87 -17.11 8.31
CA ASN A 91 -0.35 -18.08 9.28
C ASN A 91 1.13 -17.88 9.59
N VAL A 92 1.76 -16.89 8.99
CA VAL A 92 3.19 -16.58 9.16
C VAL A 92 3.39 -15.08 9.38
N GLY A 93 4.37 -14.72 10.22
CA GLY A 93 4.79 -13.32 10.37
C GLY A 93 5.51 -12.82 9.12
N LEU A 94 5.14 -11.65 8.60
CA LEU A 94 5.68 -11.07 7.37
C LEU A 94 7.21 -11.00 7.34
N MET A 95 7.86 -10.65 8.45
CA MET A 95 9.32 -10.61 8.58
C MET A 95 10.05 -11.93 8.22
N LYS A 96 9.32 -13.05 8.18
CA LYS A 96 9.90 -14.35 7.82
C LYS A 96 9.85 -14.62 6.31
N VAL A 97 8.90 -14.02 5.63
CA VAL A 97 8.58 -14.35 4.23
C VAL A 97 8.77 -13.18 3.28
N VAL A 98 8.64 -11.94 3.75
CA VAL A 98 8.78 -10.72 2.95
C VAL A 98 10.06 -9.99 3.30
N HIS A 99 10.83 -9.61 2.29
CA HIS A 99 12.03 -8.77 2.39
C HIS A 99 11.66 -7.30 2.41
N ASP A 100 10.89 -6.85 1.42
CA ASP A 100 10.37 -5.49 1.28
C ASP A 100 9.09 -5.46 0.45
N TRP A 101 8.39 -4.34 0.49
CA TRP A 101 7.35 -4.02 -0.47
C TRP A 101 7.31 -2.53 -0.79
N TYR A 102 6.97 -2.22 -2.02
CA TYR A 102 6.31 -0.97 -2.40
C TYR A 102 4.81 -1.20 -2.41
N TRP A 103 4.05 -0.29 -1.82
CA TRP A 103 2.58 -0.28 -1.86
C TRP A 103 2.11 1.13 -2.17
N ALA A 104 1.15 1.26 -3.07
CA ALA A 104 0.61 2.52 -3.51
C ALA A 104 -0.90 2.44 -3.70
N ARG A 105 -1.55 3.56 -3.47
CA ARG A 105 -2.91 3.80 -3.90
C ARG A 105 -3.08 5.24 -4.35
N GLY A 106 -3.96 5.45 -5.33
CA GLY A 106 -4.27 6.78 -5.84
C GLY A 106 -5.48 6.76 -6.75
N GLN A 107 -5.94 7.97 -7.05
CA GLN A 107 -6.97 8.21 -8.06
C GLN A 107 -6.43 9.28 -9.00
N ALA A 108 -6.65 9.10 -10.31
CA ALA A 108 -6.31 10.09 -11.32
C ALA A 108 -7.41 10.10 -12.39
N GLY A 109 -8.18 11.17 -12.43
CA GLY A 109 -9.36 11.27 -13.28
C GLY A 109 -10.35 10.12 -13.02
N PRO A 110 -10.75 9.35 -14.05
CA PRO A 110 -11.64 8.21 -13.90
C PRO A 110 -10.97 6.96 -13.32
N TYR A 111 -9.65 6.97 -13.14
CA TYR A 111 -8.86 5.81 -12.73
C TYR A 111 -8.70 5.75 -11.22
N SER A 112 -8.89 4.56 -10.64
CA SER A 112 -8.50 4.20 -9.28
C SER A 112 -7.45 3.09 -9.35
N VAL A 113 -6.37 3.25 -8.58
CA VAL A 113 -5.21 2.35 -8.60
C VAL A 113 -4.92 1.81 -7.21
N ILE A 114 -4.68 0.51 -7.12
CA ILE A 114 -3.95 -0.13 -6.03
C ILE A 114 -2.80 -0.90 -6.67
N ALA A 115 -1.60 -0.67 -6.21
CA ALA A 115 -0.42 -1.33 -6.72
C ALA A 115 0.52 -1.72 -5.59
N SER A 116 1.11 -2.89 -5.67
CA SER A 116 2.17 -3.31 -4.76
C SER A 116 3.17 -4.19 -5.47
N TYR A 117 4.42 -4.07 -5.07
CA TYR A 117 5.48 -4.95 -5.50
C TYR A 117 6.16 -5.49 -4.25
N VAL A 118 5.86 -6.75 -3.94
CA VAL A 118 6.38 -7.44 -2.77
C VAL A 118 7.57 -8.28 -3.20
N THR A 119 8.68 -8.22 -2.46
CA THR A 119 9.84 -9.09 -2.66
C THR A 119 9.87 -10.12 -1.55
N ALA A 120 9.85 -11.40 -1.88
CA ALA A 120 10.01 -12.47 -0.91
C ALA A 120 11.43 -12.45 -0.32
N THR A 121 11.62 -13.00 0.90
CA THR A 121 12.96 -13.14 1.47
C THR A 121 13.82 -14.08 0.64
N LYS A 122 15.15 -13.97 0.80
CA LYS A 122 16.14 -14.85 0.13
C LYS A 122 15.85 -16.33 0.35
N SER A 123 15.31 -16.71 1.50
CA SER A 123 14.90 -18.09 1.81
C SER A 123 13.80 -18.61 0.91
N TYR A 124 13.08 -17.71 0.25
CA TYR A 124 12.02 -18.01 -0.73
C TYR A 124 12.36 -17.46 -2.12
N GLY A 125 13.67 -17.46 -2.44
CA GLY A 125 14.18 -17.16 -3.78
C GLY A 125 14.23 -15.69 -4.16
N SER A 126 13.92 -14.76 -3.25
CA SER A 126 13.76 -13.32 -3.57
C SER A 126 12.73 -13.10 -4.70
N GLU A 127 11.72 -13.98 -4.75
CA GLU A 127 10.70 -13.95 -5.81
C GLU A 127 9.88 -12.66 -5.76
N PRO A 128 9.70 -11.97 -6.89
CA PRO A 128 8.82 -10.82 -6.97
C PRO A 128 7.35 -11.25 -7.04
N ILE A 129 6.50 -10.52 -6.31
CA ILE A 129 5.06 -10.74 -6.27
C ILE A 129 4.39 -9.41 -6.61
N PRO A 130 4.16 -9.12 -7.90
CA PRO A 130 3.41 -7.93 -8.31
C PRO A 130 1.93 -8.09 -7.98
N ILE A 131 1.33 -7.03 -7.45
CA ILE A 131 -0.09 -6.92 -7.14
C ILE A 131 -0.56 -5.62 -7.77
N PHE A 132 -1.61 -5.68 -8.56
CA PHE A 132 -2.09 -4.53 -9.30
C PHE A 132 -3.59 -4.58 -9.50
N MET A 133 -4.25 -3.46 -9.27
CA MET A 133 -5.62 -3.21 -9.65
C MET A 133 -5.71 -1.84 -10.30
N LEU A 134 -6.29 -1.81 -11.48
CA LEU A 134 -6.71 -0.61 -12.17
C LEU A 134 -8.21 -0.68 -12.38
N ALA A 135 -8.94 0.29 -11.84
CA ALA A 135 -10.35 0.50 -12.15
C ALA A 135 -10.51 1.79 -12.97
N ARG A 136 -11.47 1.80 -13.88
CA ARG A 136 -11.93 2.99 -14.60
C ARG A 136 -13.43 3.13 -14.38
N ASP A 137 -13.87 4.33 -14.00
CA ASP A 137 -15.29 4.60 -13.72
C ASP A 137 -15.88 3.57 -12.74
N ASN A 138 -15.11 3.23 -11.70
CA ASN A 138 -15.42 2.26 -10.65
C ASN A 138 -15.51 0.77 -11.10
N VAL A 139 -15.14 0.47 -12.34
CA VAL A 139 -15.09 -0.90 -12.88
C VAL A 139 -13.65 -1.34 -12.98
N VAL A 140 -13.29 -2.49 -12.39
CA VAL A 140 -11.95 -3.08 -12.51
C VAL A 140 -11.72 -3.51 -13.96
N ILE A 141 -10.68 -2.96 -14.59
CA ILE A 141 -10.30 -3.20 -15.99
C ILE A 141 -8.95 -3.90 -16.12
N GLY A 142 -8.14 -3.94 -15.06
CA GLY A 142 -6.83 -4.59 -15.07
C GLY A 142 -6.42 -5.04 -13.67
N ASP A 143 -6.17 -6.35 -13.50
CA ASP A 143 -5.74 -6.92 -12.21
C ASP A 143 -4.90 -8.20 -12.35
N HIS A 144 -4.46 -8.53 -13.57
CA HIS A 144 -3.74 -9.78 -13.78
C HIS A 144 -2.23 -9.61 -13.49
N PRO A 145 -1.65 -10.30 -12.49
CA PRO A 145 -0.29 -10.04 -12.03
C PRO A 145 0.81 -10.31 -13.07
N THR A 146 0.59 -11.23 -14.02
CA THR A 146 1.57 -11.52 -15.08
C THR A 146 1.60 -10.49 -16.20
N LYS A 147 0.66 -9.52 -16.21
CA LYS A 147 0.58 -8.43 -17.18
C LYS A 147 1.19 -7.14 -16.64
N VAL A 148 1.78 -7.17 -15.43
CA VAL A 148 2.35 -6.02 -14.75
C VAL A 148 3.87 -6.10 -14.79
N THR A 149 4.52 -5.00 -15.17
CA THR A 149 5.94 -4.76 -14.98
C THR A 149 6.11 -3.62 -13.99
N PHE A 150 7.02 -3.77 -13.04
CA PHE A 150 7.37 -2.75 -12.04
C PHE A 150 8.77 -2.22 -12.31
N GLU A 151 8.92 -0.90 -12.30
CA GLU A 151 10.19 -0.22 -12.53
C GLU A 151 10.46 0.80 -11.42
N ARG A 152 11.74 1.06 -11.16
CA ARG A 152 12.21 2.02 -10.15
C ARG A 152 13.27 2.92 -10.75
N GLU A 153 13.12 4.22 -10.59
CA GLU A 153 14.06 5.18 -11.11
C GLU A 153 14.61 6.12 -10.01
N GLY A 154 15.82 6.64 -10.26
CA GLY A 154 16.45 7.59 -9.35
C GLY A 154 16.70 7.04 -7.95
N ILE A 155 17.13 5.78 -7.82
CA ILE A 155 17.37 5.13 -6.53
C ILE A 155 18.51 5.86 -5.80
N TYR A 156 18.28 6.18 -4.53
CA TYR A 156 19.26 6.79 -3.64
C TYR A 156 19.16 6.17 -2.24
N THR A 157 20.20 6.36 -1.42
CA THR A 157 20.15 5.92 -0.03
C THR A 157 19.50 7.00 0.83
N ASP A 158 18.39 6.65 1.49
CA ASP A 158 17.70 7.53 2.43
C ASP A 158 18.53 7.75 3.70
N ASP A 159 18.78 8.99 4.07
CA ASP A 159 19.66 9.37 5.17
C ASP A 159 19.11 9.01 6.56
N ALA A 160 17.79 8.98 6.71
CA ALA A 160 17.15 8.64 7.98
C ALA A 160 17.15 7.14 8.27
N THR A 161 16.94 6.32 7.23
CA THR A 161 16.76 4.87 7.38
C THR A 161 17.94 4.04 6.87
N GLY A 162 18.79 4.64 6.02
CA GLY A 162 19.89 3.95 5.35
C GLY A 162 19.42 3.00 4.25
N LYS A 163 18.15 3.07 3.83
CA LYS A 163 17.57 2.19 2.81
C LYS A 163 17.65 2.79 1.42
N PRO A 164 17.82 1.96 0.38
CA PRO A 164 17.65 2.40 -1.00
C PRO A 164 16.18 2.71 -1.29
N VAL A 165 15.92 3.88 -1.85
CA VAL A 165 14.57 4.40 -2.11
C VAL A 165 14.52 4.97 -3.51
N ALA A 166 13.52 4.63 -4.29
CA ALA A 166 13.29 5.21 -5.60
C ALA A 166 12.66 6.61 -5.50
N ARG A 167 13.06 7.51 -6.39
CA ARG A 167 12.38 8.81 -6.57
C ARG A 167 11.08 8.65 -7.32
N GLU A 168 11.09 7.73 -8.27
CA GLU A 168 9.95 7.39 -9.10
C GLU A 168 9.79 5.88 -9.15
N THR A 169 8.54 5.43 -9.13
CA THR A 169 8.15 4.04 -9.37
C THR A 169 7.06 3.99 -10.41
N SER A 170 7.09 3.00 -11.28
CA SER A 170 6.06 2.81 -12.29
C SER A 170 5.57 1.38 -12.36
N TYR A 171 4.29 1.24 -12.68
CA TYR A 171 3.62 -0.03 -12.95
C TYR A 171 3.06 0.04 -14.36
N LEU A 172 3.53 -0.85 -15.22
CA LEU A 172 3.09 -0.97 -16.60
C LEU A 172 2.18 -2.19 -16.72
N TYR A 173 0.93 -1.98 -17.06
CA TYR A 173 -0.03 -3.04 -17.32
C TYR A 173 -0.33 -3.14 -18.81
N GLN A 174 -0.11 -4.34 -19.40
CA GLN A 174 -0.32 -4.58 -20.83
C GLN A 174 -1.36 -5.69 -21.04
N ASP A 175 -2.43 -5.36 -21.75
CA ASP A 175 -3.49 -6.32 -22.11
C ASP A 175 -3.90 -6.18 -23.57
N GLY A 176 -3.37 -7.06 -24.42
CA GLY A 176 -3.54 -6.93 -25.86
C GLY A 176 -2.95 -5.63 -26.38
N ASP A 177 -3.75 -4.83 -27.08
CA ASP A 177 -3.36 -3.53 -27.62
C ASP A 177 -3.43 -2.40 -26.59
N ASP A 178 -4.02 -2.65 -25.42
CA ASP A 178 -4.14 -1.67 -24.35
C ASP A 178 -2.91 -1.73 -23.42
N ARG A 179 -2.33 -0.57 -23.18
CA ARG A 179 -1.22 -0.36 -22.26
C ARG A 179 -1.56 0.77 -21.31
N TYR A 180 -1.48 0.49 -20.01
CA TYR A 180 -1.64 1.48 -18.96
C TYR A 180 -0.31 1.66 -18.23
N ALA A 181 0.16 2.90 -18.11
CA ALA A 181 1.31 3.24 -17.31
C ALA A 181 0.85 4.05 -16.11
N VAL A 182 1.23 3.61 -14.91
CA VAL A 182 0.97 4.29 -13.64
C VAL A 182 2.30 4.69 -13.06
N SER A 183 2.62 5.97 -13.08
CA SER A 183 3.85 6.53 -12.51
C SER A 183 3.57 7.25 -11.21
N LEU A 184 4.45 7.10 -10.24
CA LEU A 184 4.39 7.71 -8.91
C LEU A 184 5.67 8.50 -8.67
N THR A 185 5.58 9.83 -8.70
CA THR A 185 6.73 10.73 -8.51
C THR A 185 6.68 11.36 -7.11
N ARG A 186 7.67 11.03 -6.29
CA ARG A 186 7.76 11.48 -4.90
C ARG A 186 8.00 12.98 -4.82
N ARG A 187 7.16 13.67 -4.03
CA ARG A 187 7.31 15.10 -3.71
C ARG A 187 7.68 15.35 -2.26
N ARG A 188 7.12 14.60 -1.32
CA ARG A 188 7.38 14.80 0.11
C ARG A 188 7.32 13.49 0.90
N ASP A 189 8.03 13.48 2.02
CA ASP A 189 7.99 12.42 3.00
C ASP A 189 6.93 12.70 4.05
N LEU A 190 6.10 11.71 4.33
CA LEU A 190 5.16 11.75 5.43
C LEU A 190 5.76 11.09 6.68
N THR A 191 6.50 10.00 6.46
CA THR A 191 7.18 9.26 7.53
C THR A 191 8.45 8.64 6.97
N ARG A 192 9.53 8.71 7.75
CA ARG A 192 10.76 7.94 7.55
C ARG A 192 11.23 7.45 8.91
N SER A 193 11.05 6.17 9.19
CA SER A 193 11.37 5.62 10.50
C SER A 193 12.05 4.27 10.40
N ARG A 194 13.04 4.07 11.28
CA ARG A 194 13.60 2.73 11.51
C ARG A 194 12.71 2.01 12.50
N MET A 195 12.29 0.79 12.16
CA MET A 195 11.38 0.03 13.03
C MET A 195 11.99 -0.27 14.40
N ILE A 196 13.32 -0.37 14.48
CA ILE A 196 14.02 -0.60 15.74
C ILE A 196 13.78 0.53 16.76
N ASP A 197 13.59 1.76 16.31
CA ASP A 197 13.41 2.92 17.18
C ASP A 197 12.06 2.89 17.92
N SER A 198 11.10 2.11 17.41
CA SER A 198 9.79 1.88 18.03
C SER A 198 9.82 0.78 19.10
N VAL A 199 10.90 0.00 19.16
CA VAL A 199 11.05 -1.12 20.11
C VAL A 199 11.68 -0.61 21.40
N LYS A 200 11.08 -0.89 22.57
CA LYS A 200 11.56 -0.42 23.88
C LYS A 200 12.03 -1.58 24.77
N GLY A 201 12.87 -1.25 25.78
CA GLY A 201 13.29 -2.15 26.83
C GLY A 201 14.15 -3.32 26.33
N LEU A 202 14.03 -4.49 26.98
CA LEU A 202 14.80 -5.69 26.64
C LEU A 202 14.62 -6.15 25.19
N LYS A 203 13.45 -5.92 24.62
CA LYS A 203 13.19 -6.25 23.19
C LYS A 203 14.06 -5.42 22.25
N HIS A 204 14.34 -4.17 22.59
CA HIS A 204 15.27 -3.31 21.81
C HIS A 204 16.69 -3.88 21.80
N ILE A 205 17.18 -4.34 22.96
CA ILE A 205 18.51 -4.96 23.06
C ILE A 205 18.56 -6.25 22.21
N ALA A 206 17.53 -7.09 22.30
CA ALA A 206 17.45 -8.32 21.51
C ALA A 206 17.39 -8.02 20.00
N ALA A 207 16.62 -7.02 19.57
CA ALA A 207 16.53 -6.60 18.17
C ALA A 207 17.88 -6.08 17.64
N ARG A 208 18.61 -5.30 18.45
CA ARG A 208 19.98 -4.84 18.10
C ARG A 208 20.97 -5.99 17.98
N LEU A 209 20.94 -6.95 18.90
CA LEU A 209 21.79 -8.14 18.85
C LEU A 209 21.47 -9.01 17.63
N ALA A 210 20.19 -9.11 17.26
CA ALA A 210 19.74 -9.79 16.06
C ALA A 210 20.00 -8.99 14.76
N ARG A 211 20.61 -7.79 14.87
CA ARG A 211 20.85 -6.87 13.74
C ARG A 211 19.60 -6.59 12.93
N PHE A 212 18.46 -6.46 13.63
CA PHE A 212 17.19 -6.08 12.97
C PHE A 212 17.30 -4.67 12.39
N ASP A 213 17.00 -4.53 11.11
CA ASP A 213 17.20 -3.31 10.34
C ASP A 213 15.97 -3.00 9.44
N GLY A 214 14.78 -3.23 9.98
CA GLY A 214 13.54 -2.88 9.31
C GLY A 214 13.32 -1.36 9.25
N ALA A 215 12.66 -0.90 8.20
CA ALA A 215 12.32 0.51 8.00
C ALA A 215 10.94 0.68 7.37
N TYR A 216 10.27 1.78 7.73
CA TYR A 216 9.01 2.19 7.16
C TYR A 216 9.12 3.63 6.64
N LEU A 217 8.84 3.79 5.35
CA LEU A 217 8.85 5.08 4.68
C LEU A 217 7.48 5.27 4.01
N ARG A 218 6.90 6.45 4.18
CA ARG A 218 5.63 6.82 3.56
C ARG A 218 5.77 8.14 2.84
N PHE A 219 5.20 8.22 1.66
CA PHE A 219 5.37 9.32 0.72
C PHE A 219 4.03 9.87 0.28
N ALA A 220 4.05 11.13 -0.13
CA ALA A 220 3.01 11.75 -0.94
C ALA A 220 3.65 12.40 -2.16
N GLY A 221 2.94 12.40 -3.27
CA GLY A 221 3.38 13.01 -4.51
C GLY A 221 2.40 12.76 -5.63
N ASP A 222 2.87 12.91 -6.86
CA ASP A 222 2.01 12.78 -8.02
C ASP A 222 1.82 11.33 -8.42
N ILE A 223 0.61 11.01 -8.82
CA ILE A 223 0.28 9.85 -9.63
C ILE A 223 -0.10 10.34 -11.03
N GLU A 224 0.45 9.71 -12.05
CA GLU A 224 0.01 9.87 -13.43
C GLU A 224 -0.43 8.51 -13.96
N VAL A 225 -1.60 8.47 -14.59
CA VAL A 225 -2.11 7.29 -15.29
C VAL A 225 -2.28 7.65 -16.75
N SER A 226 -1.55 6.96 -17.64
CA SER A 226 -1.69 7.11 -19.09
C SER A 226 -2.17 5.81 -19.71
N HIS A 227 -3.12 5.92 -20.64
CA HIS A 227 -3.67 4.82 -21.43
C HIS A 227 -3.26 4.97 -22.89
N HIS A 228 -2.71 3.92 -23.45
CA HIS A 228 -2.39 3.80 -24.88
C HIS A 228 -3.15 2.61 -25.46
N HIS A 229 -3.65 2.76 -26.67
CA HIS A 229 -4.25 1.69 -27.45
C HIS A 229 -3.58 1.61 -28.83
N GLY A 230 -3.09 0.43 -29.20
CA GLY A 230 -2.34 0.26 -30.44
C GLY A 230 -1.07 1.11 -30.55
N GLY A 231 -0.51 1.55 -29.42
CA GLY A 231 0.64 2.45 -29.32
C GLY A 231 0.32 3.94 -29.34
N GLU A 232 -0.92 4.34 -29.58
CA GLU A 232 -1.36 5.73 -29.56
C GLU A 232 -1.89 6.11 -28.18
N LEU A 233 -1.55 7.31 -27.69
CA LEU A 233 -2.07 7.85 -26.44
C LEU A 233 -3.56 8.15 -26.56
N VAL A 234 -4.37 7.50 -25.71
CA VAL A 234 -5.82 7.69 -25.62
C VAL A 234 -6.16 8.80 -24.64
N ASP A 235 -5.64 8.67 -23.41
CA ASP A 235 -5.82 9.68 -22.37
C ASP A 235 -4.68 9.63 -21.35
N THR A 236 -4.57 10.72 -20.57
CA THR A 236 -3.68 10.79 -19.41
C THR A 236 -4.32 11.66 -18.32
N TYR A 237 -4.18 11.25 -17.08
CA TYR A 237 -4.67 11.98 -15.91
C TYR A 237 -3.61 11.96 -14.81
N ALA A 238 -3.54 13.04 -14.05
CA ALA A 238 -2.66 13.15 -12.90
C ALA A 238 -3.41 13.70 -11.68
N ASP A 239 -2.97 13.27 -10.50
CA ASP A 239 -3.49 13.72 -9.20
C ASP A 239 -2.46 13.45 -8.11
N GLU A 240 -2.80 13.63 -6.83
CA GLU A 240 -1.96 13.28 -5.68
C GLU A 240 -2.24 11.85 -5.22
N ALA A 241 -1.17 11.12 -4.86
CA ALA A 241 -1.26 9.78 -4.31
C ALA A 241 -0.41 9.61 -3.05
N LEU A 242 -0.70 8.52 -2.35
CA LEU A 242 0.07 8.04 -1.20
C LEU A 242 0.66 6.68 -1.51
N TRP A 243 1.94 6.50 -1.18
CA TRP A 243 2.58 5.20 -1.25
C TRP A 243 3.60 5.02 -0.15
N GLU A 244 4.06 3.80 0.00
CA GLU A 244 5.01 3.43 1.03
C GLU A 244 6.04 2.42 0.54
N LEU A 245 7.16 2.42 1.22
CA LEU A 245 8.20 1.40 1.12
C LEU A 245 8.44 0.85 2.52
N MET A 246 8.35 -0.44 2.66
CA MET A 246 8.66 -1.14 3.90
C MET A 246 9.77 -2.16 3.69
N TYR A 247 10.79 -2.10 4.54
CA TYR A 247 11.82 -3.11 4.67
C TYR A 247 11.66 -3.88 5.97
N PHE A 248 11.69 -5.21 5.89
CA PHE A 248 11.63 -6.09 7.07
C PHE A 248 13.02 -6.46 7.61
N GLY A 249 14.09 -6.11 6.91
CA GLY A 249 15.47 -6.40 7.28
C GLY A 249 16.47 -5.54 6.53
N HIS A 250 17.67 -6.06 6.35
CA HIS A 250 18.73 -5.41 5.59
C HIS A 250 18.39 -5.35 4.11
N ALA A 251 18.62 -4.19 3.49
CA ALA A 251 18.54 -4.06 2.05
C ALA A 251 19.59 -4.97 1.37
N ALA A 252 19.21 -5.64 0.29
CA ALA A 252 20.12 -6.41 -0.53
C ALA A 252 21.01 -5.46 -1.38
N ARG A 253 22.18 -5.97 -1.84
CA ARG A 253 23.06 -5.17 -2.71
C ARG A 253 22.41 -4.83 -4.05
N ASP A 254 21.52 -5.70 -4.52
CA ASP A 254 20.82 -5.55 -5.79
C ASP A 254 19.70 -4.49 -5.72
N ASP A 255 19.21 -4.17 -4.50
CA ASP A 255 18.25 -3.07 -4.29
C ASP A 255 18.83 -1.69 -4.66
N ILE A 256 20.17 -1.55 -4.66
CA ILE A 256 20.89 -0.32 -4.97
C ILE A 256 21.15 -0.18 -6.48
N ARG A 257 21.16 -1.29 -7.20
CA ARG A 257 21.32 -1.30 -8.64
C ARG A 257 19.94 -1.29 -9.25
N GLY A 258 19.53 -0.13 -9.77
CA GLY A 258 18.44 -0.13 -10.74
C GLY A 258 18.77 -1.14 -11.83
N GLU A 259 17.86 -1.99 -12.18
CA GLU A 259 18.01 -2.84 -13.36
C GLU A 259 18.26 -1.90 -14.54
N THR A 260 19.47 -2.01 -15.12
CA THR A 260 19.89 -1.26 -16.33
C THR A 260 19.33 -1.92 -17.56
#